data_55eda37d74594e883ac948f0fd8a654c
#
_entry.id   55eda37d74594e883ac948f0fd8a654c
#
_cell.length_a   1.000
_cell.length_b   1.000
_cell.length_c   1.000
_cell.angle_alpha   90.00
_cell.angle_beta   90.00
_cell.angle_gamma   90.00
#
_symmetry.space_group_name_H-M   'P 1'
#
loop_
_entity.id
_entity.type
_entity.pdbx_description
1 polymer ?
#
loop_
_entity_poly.entity_id
_entity_poly.type
_entity_poly.pdbx_seq_one_letter_code
_entity_poly.pdbx_strand_id
1 'polypeptide(L)'
;YLGYASAVTEEIGDVLWYLAAIARRHHLSLSDIAAAARRPVAEFVAGDNAALTLHELQPAHMPQSREPTPAFEHSLLALAGEVGLLARKVEGGNSARHKAEIATHLVAIMRCLINAANDSGVTLEIAAFKNLQKIFDRWPRERSYPPPFDDGRDAEEQLPRKMEIDVYERTVRDRDYVFQRSRGVSVGDRLTDNAIEQDDYRFHDVFHYA
;
A
#
# COMPACT_ATOMS: atom_id res chain seq x y z
N TYR A 1 11.54 -16.56 -0.45
CA TYR A 1 11.99 -15.27 -0.96
C TYR A 1 11.33 -15.01 -2.31
N LEU A 2 10.57 -13.93 -2.44
CA LEU A 2 10.07 -13.46 -3.74
C LEU A 2 11.28 -13.07 -4.60
N GLY A 3 11.30 -13.52 -5.88
CA GLY A 3 12.32 -13.03 -6.81
C GLY A 3 12.19 -11.52 -7.04
N TYR A 4 13.29 -10.85 -7.42
CA TYR A 4 13.36 -9.38 -7.61
C TYR A 4 12.17 -8.82 -8.40
N ALA A 5 11.86 -9.41 -9.55
CA ALA A 5 10.77 -8.93 -10.40
C ALA A 5 9.38 -9.05 -9.73
N SER A 6 9.16 -10.06 -8.90
CA SER A 6 7.92 -10.23 -8.16
C SER A 6 7.80 -9.18 -7.06
N ALA A 7 8.88 -8.90 -6.33
CA ALA A 7 8.93 -7.87 -5.31
C ALA A 7 8.65 -6.48 -5.93
N VAL A 8 9.35 -6.13 -7.01
CA VAL A 8 9.13 -4.85 -7.71
C VAL A 8 7.69 -4.72 -8.21
N THR A 9 7.11 -5.81 -8.75
CA THR A 9 5.72 -5.80 -9.22
C THR A 9 4.75 -5.51 -8.08
N GLU A 10 4.98 -6.11 -6.91
CA GLU A 10 4.14 -5.90 -5.73
C GLU A 10 4.24 -4.45 -5.24
N GLU A 11 5.44 -3.93 -5.06
CA GLU A 11 5.68 -2.56 -4.57
C GLU A 11 5.13 -1.49 -5.53
N ILE A 12 5.31 -1.66 -6.84
CA ILE A 12 4.71 -0.76 -7.83
C ILE A 12 3.18 -0.78 -7.74
N GLY A 13 2.58 -1.94 -7.54
CA GLY A 13 1.14 -2.09 -7.34
C GLY A 13 0.65 -1.37 -6.09
N ASP A 14 1.38 -1.48 -4.98
CA ASP A 14 1.05 -0.79 -3.74
C ASP A 14 1.17 0.74 -3.88
N VAL A 15 2.21 1.24 -4.56
CA VAL A 15 2.34 2.69 -4.86
C VAL A 15 1.17 3.19 -5.72
N LEU A 16 0.76 2.45 -6.75
CA LEU A 16 -0.42 2.79 -7.57
C LEU A 16 -1.70 2.87 -6.72
N TRP A 17 -1.88 1.94 -5.80
CA TRP A 17 -3.02 1.94 -4.89
C TRP A 17 -3.04 3.17 -3.99
N TYR A 18 -1.91 3.50 -3.34
CA TYR A 18 -1.82 4.69 -2.50
C TYR A 18 -2.01 5.98 -3.29
N LEU A 19 -1.45 6.07 -4.50
CA LEU A 19 -1.63 7.22 -5.39
C LEU A 19 -3.12 7.40 -5.74
N ALA A 20 -3.83 6.32 -6.06
CA ALA A 20 -5.26 6.35 -6.32
C ALA A 20 -6.07 6.76 -5.07
N ALA A 21 -5.68 6.26 -3.89
CA ALA A 21 -6.33 6.62 -2.63
C ALA A 21 -6.15 8.11 -2.30
N ILE A 22 -4.96 8.66 -2.46
CA ILE A 22 -4.68 10.08 -2.24
C ILE A 22 -5.45 10.94 -3.25
N ALA A 23 -5.41 10.58 -4.54
CA ALA A 23 -6.18 11.28 -5.58
C ALA A 23 -7.67 11.32 -5.23
N ARG A 24 -8.27 10.18 -4.86
CA ARG A 24 -9.67 10.09 -4.44
C ARG A 24 -9.97 10.97 -3.23
N ARG A 25 -9.11 10.99 -2.22
CA ARG A 25 -9.27 11.82 -1.01
C ARG A 25 -9.32 13.32 -1.34
N HIS A 26 -8.57 13.74 -2.36
CA HIS A 26 -8.54 15.13 -2.82
C HIS A 26 -9.51 15.41 -3.98
N HIS A 27 -10.44 14.49 -4.29
CA HIS A 27 -11.39 14.62 -5.40
C HIS A 27 -10.69 14.89 -6.75
N LEU A 28 -9.58 14.20 -7.00
CA LEU A 28 -8.83 14.21 -8.25
C LEU A 28 -9.10 12.92 -9.03
N SER A 29 -9.18 13.03 -10.35
CA SER A 29 -9.29 11.87 -11.23
C SER A 29 -7.91 11.25 -11.45
N LEU A 30 -7.78 9.94 -11.20
CA LEU A 30 -6.55 9.20 -11.52
C LEU A 30 -6.27 9.22 -13.03
N SER A 31 -7.32 9.20 -13.87
CA SER A 31 -7.22 9.30 -15.32
C SER A 31 -6.62 10.64 -15.76
N ASP A 32 -7.02 11.74 -15.13
CA ASP A 32 -6.48 13.07 -15.43
C ASP A 32 -4.99 13.17 -15.00
N ILE A 33 -4.64 12.59 -13.85
CA ILE A 33 -3.24 12.51 -13.39
C ILE A 33 -2.40 11.70 -14.38
N ALA A 34 -2.89 10.55 -14.82
CA ALA A 34 -2.22 9.69 -15.78
C ALA A 34 -2.03 10.38 -17.13
N ALA A 35 -3.06 11.06 -17.65
CA ALA A 35 -2.99 11.82 -18.87
C ALA A 35 -1.97 12.98 -18.78
N ALA A 36 -1.96 13.72 -17.66
CA ALA A 36 -0.99 14.78 -17.41
C ALA A 36 0.44 14.24 -17.31
N ALA A 37 0.63 13.05 -16.72
CA ALA A 37 1.95 12.42 -16.61
C ALA A 37 2.59 12.08 -17.95
N ARG A 38 1.83 11.90 -19.02
CA ARG A 38 2.34 11.67 -20.39
C ARG A 38 2.77 12.94 -21.12
N ARG A 39 2.32 14.10 -20.68
CA ARG A 39 2.60 15.37 -21.38
C ARG A 39 4.03 15.83 -21.07
N PRO A 40 4.74 16.47 -22.01
CA PRO A 40 6.08 17.02 -21.78
C PRO A 40 6.11 18.05 -20.64
N VAL A 41 5.06 18.86 -20.55
CA VAL A 41 4.88 19.85 -19.46
C VAL A 41 3.87 19.31 -18.47
N ALA A 42 4.21 19.36 -17.18
CA ALA A 42 3.38 18.86 -16.10
C ALA A 42 2.26 19.87 -15.76
N GLU A 43 1.38 20.13 -16.69
CA GLU A 43 0.20 20.94 -16.43
C GLU A 43 -1.00 20.03 -16.19
N PHE A 44 -1.53 20.06 -14.98
CA PHE A 44 -2.74 19.32 -14.63
C PHE A 44 -3.95 20.09 -15.15
N VAL A 45 -4.69 19.45 -16.06
CA VAL A 45 -5.97 19.96 -16.57
C VAL A 45 -7.04 18.94 -16.20
N ALA A 46 -8.01 19.37 -15.39
CA ALA A 46 -9.11 18.51 -14.96
C ALA A 46 -10.17 18.39 -16.06
N GLY A 47 -10.69 17.18 -16.25
CA GLY A 47 -12.03 16.99 -16.80
C GLY A 47 -12.19 16.77 -18.30
N ASP A 48 -11.12 16.62 -19.09
CA ASP A 48 -11.24 16.46 -20.55
C ASP A 48 -10.36 15.34 -21.14
N ASN A 49 -10.03 14.35 -20.37
CA ASN A 49 -9.15 13.27 -20.84
C ASN A 49 -9.96 12.00 -21.05
N ALA A 50 -9.85 11.40 -22.24
CA ALA A 50 -10.31 10.03 -22.46
C ALA A 50 -9.66 9.11 -21.42
N ALA A 51 -10.40 8.14 -20.92
CA ALA A 51 -9.86 7.18 -19.97
C ALA A 51 -8.68 6.43 -20.62
N LEU A 52 -7.49 6.61 -20.07
CA LEU A 52 -6.29 5.91 -20.49
C LEU A 52 -6.20 4.57 -19.76
N THR A 53 -5.90 3.53 -20.51
CA THR A 53 -5.50 2.24 -19.92
C THR A 53 -4.07 2.31 -19.38
N LEU A 54 -3.72 1.46 -18.43
CA LEU A 54 -2.34 1.37 -17.94
C LEU A 54 -1.36 0.93 -19.04
N HIS A 55 -1.83 0.14 -19.99
CA HIS A 55 -1.05 -0.24 -21.18
C HIS A 55 -0.72 0.97 -22.06
N GLU A 56 -1.68 1.86 -22.32
CA GLU A 56 -1.45 3.09 -23.07
C GLU A 56 -0.56 4.08 -22.32
N LEU A 57 -0.59 4.04 -20.99
CA LEU A 57 0.27 4.86 -20.15
C LEU A 57 1.73 4.42 -20.22
N GLN A 58 1.98 3.12 -20.41
CA GLN A 58 3.31 2.51 -20.49
C GLN A 58 3.48 1.76 -21.81
N PRO A 59 3.60 2.45 -22.97
CA PRO A 59 3.66 1.80 -24.28
C PRO A 59 4.97 1.06 -24.55
N ALA A 60 6.04 1.38 -23.82
CA ALA A 60 7.34 0.76 -23.94
C ALA A 60 7.88 0.42 -22.56
N HIS A 61 8.45 -0.77 -22.41
CA HIS A 61 9.14 -1.21 -21.21
C HIS A 61 10.41 -1.97 -21.58
N MET A 62 11.39 -1.95 -20.70
CA MET A 62 12.62 -2.71 -20.85
C MET A 62 12.35 -4.20 -20.58
N PRO A 63 13.17 -5.12 -21.12
CA PRO A 63 13.11 -6.51 -20.70
C PRO A 63 13.24 -6.62 -19.18
N GLN A 64 12.47 -7.53 -18.59
CA GLN A 64 12.45 -7.75 -17.15
C GLN A 64 13.86 -8.06 -16.63
N SER A 65 14.32 -7.26 -15.68
CA SER A 65 15.60 -7.46 -15.00
C SER A 65 15.48 -8.51 -13.87
N ARG A 66 16.60 -9.15 -13.55
CA ARG A 66 16.71 -10.06 -12.40
C ARG A 66 17.28 -9.38 -11.16
N GLU A 67 17.79 -8.17 -11.32
CA GLU A 67 18.46 -7.38 -10.30
C GLU A 67 18.22 -5.88 -10.55
N PRO A 68 18.38 -5.01 -9.55
CA PRO A 68 18.27 -3.56 -9.74
C PRO A 68 19.26 -3.05 -10.78
N THR A 69 18.79 -2.13 -11.62
CA THR A 69 19.64 -1.40 -12.57
C THR A 69 19.90 0.01 -12.03
N PRO A 70 21.03 0.66 -12.40
CA PRO A 70 21.28 2.06 -12.01
C PRO A 70 20.16 3.03 -12.44
N ALA A 71 19.51 2.78 -13.58
CA ALA A 71 18.36 3.57 -14.03
C ALA A 71 17.17 3.40 -13.08
N PHE A 72 16.85 2.17 -12.70
CA PHE A 72 15.78 1.88 -11.73
C PHE A 72 16.05 2.51 -10.37
N GLU A 73 17.29 2.39 -9.85
CA GLU A 73 17.68 3.02 -8.58
C GLU A 73 17.51 4.55 -8.63
N HIS A 74 17.91 5.18 -9.76
CA HIS A 74 17.71 6.61 -9.96
C HIS A 74 16.21 6.99 -9.97
N SER A 75 15.37 6.21 -10.65
CA SER A 75 13.91 6.42 -10.67
C SER A 75 13.29 6.27 -9.29
N LEU A 76 13.77 5.35 -8.44
CA LEU A 76 13.33 5.22 -7.04
C LEU A 76 13.73 6.43 -6.20
N LEU A 77 14.95 6.96 -6.36
CA LEU A 77 15.37 8.16 -5.64
C LEU A 77 14.54 9.38 -6.04
N ALA A 78 14.23 9.53 -7.33
CA ALA A 78 13.34 10.60 -7.81
C ALA A 78 11.93 10.44 -7.23
N LEU A 79 11.39 9.21 -7.21
CA LEU A 79 10.08 8.91 -6.60
C LEU A 79 10.07 9.28 -5.11
N ALA A 80 11.08 8.88 -4.36
CA ALA A 80 11.20 9.21 -2.93
C ALA A 80 11.25 10.73 -2.69
N GLY A 81 11.96 11.47 -3.54
CA GLY A 81 11.99 12.92 -3.51
C GLY A 81 10.60 13.55 -3.70
N GLU A 82 9.83 13.11 -4.71
CA GLU A 82 8.48 13.61 -4.96
C GLU A 82 7.49 13.25 -3.85
N VAL A 83 7.59 12.04 -3.29
CA VAL A 83 6.79 11.64 -2.12
C VAL A 83 7.10 12.54 -0.92
N GLY A 84 8.38 12.86 -0.67
CA GLY A 84 8.78 13.79 0.39
C GLY A 84 8.22 15.20 0.19
N LEU A 85 8.18 15.70 -1.06
CA LEU A 85 7.56 16.99 -1.39
C LEU A 85 6.05 16.96 -1.19
N LEU A 86 5.37 15.88 -1.60
CA LEU A 86 3.94 15.70 -1.37
C LEU A 86 3.61 15.65 0.13
N ALA A 87 4.37 14.90 0.93
CA ALA A 87 4.15 14.77 2.38
C ALA A 87 4.16 16.13 3.08
N ARG A 88 5.05 17.03 2.70
CA ARG A 88 5.11 18.41 3.21
C ARG A 88 3.89 19.25 2.86
N LYS A 89 3.09 18.86 1.87
CA LYS A 89 1.92 19.60 1.38
C LYS A 89 0.60 19.05 1.92
N VAL A 90 0.54 17.80 2.34
CA VAL A 90 -0.74 17.15 2.74
C VAL A 90 -1.42 17.86 3.91
N GLU A 91 -0.69 18.53 4.78
CA GLU A 91 -1.22 19.26 5.95
C GLU A 91 -1.93 20.59 5.61
N GLY A 92 -1.90 21.04 4.36
CA GLY A 92 -2.21 22.43 3.95
C GLY A 92 -3.68 22.81 3.71
N GLY A 93 -4.68 22.00 4.07
CA GLY A 93 -6.11 22.38 3.96
C GLY A 93 -6.75 22.14 2.58
N ASN A 94 -8.04 22.51 2.42
CA ASN A 94 -8.88 22.15 1.24
C ASN A 94 -9.09 23.28 0.21
N SER A 95 -8.18 24.24 0.08
CA SER A 95 -8.32 25.29 -0.94
C SER A 95 -8.12 24.78 -2.37
N ALA A 96 -8.71 25.46 -3.37
CA ALA A 96 -8.51 25.11 -4.78
C ALA A 96 -7.02 25.13 -5.18
N ARG A 97 -6.24 26.07 -4.64
CA ARG A 97 -4.79 26.18 -4.83
C ARG A 97 -4.09 24.94 -4.24
N HIS A 98 -4.45 24.52 -3.07
CA HIS A 98 -3.90 23.33 -2.42
C HIS A 98 -4.17 22.07 -3.25
N LYS A 99 -5.41 21.92 -3.75
CA LYS A 99 -5.79 20.81 -4.65
C LYS A 99 -4.92 20.78 -5.91
N ALA A 100 -4.65 21.93 -6.54
CA ALA A 100 -3.78 22.01 -7.71
C ALA A 100 -2.31 21.66 -7.39
N GLU A 101 -1.80 22.08 -6.24
CA GLU A 101 -0.46 21.71 -5.77
C GLU A 101 -0.35 20.20 -5.55
N ILE A 102 -1.32 19.58 -4.87
CA ILE A 102 -1.38 18.11 -4.69
C ILE A 102 -1.42 17.40 -6.06
N ALA A 103 -2.27 17.87 -7.00
CA ALA A 103 -2.35 17.29 -8.33
C ALA A 103 -0.99 17.31 -9.05
N THR A 104 -0.23 18.40 -8.95
CA THR A 104 1.10 18.54 -9.54
C THR A 104 2.06 17.49 -8.99
N HIS A 105 2.09 17.27 -7.67
CA HIS A 105 2.94 16.25 -7.08
C HIS A 105 2.50 14.82 -7.44
N LEU A 106 1.18 14.55 -7.50
CA LEU A 106 0.69 13.25 -7.94
C LEU A 106 1.04 12.95 -9.40
N VAL A 107 1.04 13.96 -10.28
CA VAL A 107 1.52 13.84 -11.65
C VAL A 107 3.02 13.51 -11.70
N ALA A 108 3.84 14.18 -10.89
CA ALA A 108 5.28 13.91 -10.80
C ALA A 108 5.56 12.49 -10.28
N ILE A 109 4.86 12.07 -9.22
CA ILE A 109 4.93 10.70 -8.67
C ILE A 109 4.54 9.67 -9.73
N MET A 110 3.45 9.89 -10.46
CA MET A 110 3.03 8.99 -11.55
C MET A 110 4.11 8.86 -12.64
N ARG A 111 4.79 9.96 -13.00
CA ARG A 111 5.92 9.90 -13.95
C ARG A 111 7.09 9.10 -13.43
N CYS A 112 7.48 9.31 -12.18
CA CYS A 112 8.56 8.53 -11.56
C CYS A 112 8.19 7.05 -11.52
N LEU A 113 6.92 6.72 -11.24
CA LEU A 113 6.43 5.36 -11.20
C LEU A 113 6.45 4.69 -12.58
N ILE A 114 6.05 5.42 -13.65
CA ILE A 114 6.15 4.93 -15.03
C ILE A 114 7.62 4.64 -15.39
N ASN A 115 8.53 5.54 -15.02
CA ASN A 115 9.96 5.36 -15.28
C ASN A 115 10.50 4.14 -14.51
N ALA A 116 10.20 4.02 -13.22
CA ALA A 116 10.61 2.87 -12.42
C ALA A 116 10.07 1.54 -12.98
N ALA A 117 8.82 1.51 -13.43
CA ALA A 117 8.24 0.35 -14.08
C ALA A 117 8.96 0.02 -15.40
N ASN A 118 9.25 1.03 -16.24
CA ASN A 118 10.01 0.84 -17.47
C ASN A 118 11.41 0.30 -17.20
N ASP A 119 12.16 0.90 -16.27
CA ASP A 119 13.55 0.58 -15.97
C ASP A 119 13.71 -0.82 -15.34
N SER A 120 12.68 -1.30 -14.65
CA SER A 120 12.64 -2.66 -14.07
C SER A 120 12.07 -3.72 -15.02
N GLY A 121 11.46 -3.31 -16.13
CA GLY A 121 10.74 -4.20 -17.05
C GLY A 121 9.43 -4.77 -16.48
N VAL A 122 8.85 -4.12 -15.46
CA VAL A 122 7.55 -4.47 -14.89
C VAL A 122 6.47 -3.68 -15.59
N THR A 123 5.32 -4.30 -15.88
CA THR A 123 4.19 -3.58 -16.46
C THR A 123 3.25 -3.08 -15.35
N LEU A 124 2.85 -1.80 -15.46
CA LEU A 124 1.89 -1.17 -14.54
C LEU A 124 0.56 -1.94 -14.50
N GLU A 125 0.13 -2.49 -15.64
CA GLU A 125 -1.11 -3.29 -15.73
C GLU A 125 -1.04 -4.55 -14.87
N ILE A 126 0.07 -5.32 -14.96
CA ILE A 126 0.26 -6.52 -14.13
C ILE A 126 0.41 -6.14 -12.67
N ALA A 127 1.13 -5.07 -12.35
CA ALA A 127 1.29 -4.60 -10.99
C ALA A 127 -0.05 -4.20 -10.35
N ALA A 128 -0.86 -3.42 -11.06
CA ALA A 128 -2.19 -3.03 -10.61
C ALA A 128 -3.12 -4.24 -10.46
N PHE A 129 -3.11 -5.17 -11.42
CA PHE A 129 -3.95 -6.37 -11.37
C PHE A 129 -3.60 -7.24 -10.16
N LYS A 130 -2.32 -7.52 -9.93
CA LYS A 130 -1.87 -8.31 -8.77
C LYS A 130 -2.21 -7.64 -7.45
N ASN A 131 -2.08 -6.30 -7.37
CA ASN A 131 -2.47 -5.56 -6.18
C ASN A 131 -3.97 -5.66 -5.91
N LEU A 132 -4.81 -5.50 -6.94
CA LEU A 132 -6.25 -5.68 -6.81
C LEU A 132 -6.61 -7.11 -6.38
N GLN A 133 -5.97 -8.14 -6.95
CA GLN A 133 -6.18 -9.52 -6.50
C GLN A 133 -5.83 -9.67 -5.02
N LYS A 134 -4.65 -9.19 -4.59
CA LYS A 134 -4.23 -9.20 -3.18
C LYS A 134 -5.28 -8.57 -2.26
N ILE A 135 -5.89 -7.45 -2.68
CA ILE A 135 -6.93 -6.77 -1.92
C ILE A 135 -8.21 -7.59 -1.87
N PHE A 136 -8.68 -8.13 -3.00
CA PHE A 136 -9.89 -8.96 -3.03
C PHE A 136 -9.73 -10.27 -2.28
N ASP A 137 -8.54 -10.85 -2.26
CA ASP A 137 -8.24 -12.06 -1.47
C ASP A 137 -8.29 -11.76 0.03
N ARG A 138 -7.81 -10.58 0.45
CA ARG A 138 -7.87 -10.14 1.86
C ARG A 138 -9.27 -9.70 2.30
N TRP A 139 -10.02 -9.05 1.41
CA TRP A 139 -11.37 -8.56 1.67
C TRP A 139 -12.35 -9.02 0.59
N PRO A 140 -12.64 -10.33 0.53
CA PRO A 140 -13.59 -10.86 -0.45
C PRO A 140 -15.00 -10.34 -0.16
N ARG A 141 -15.78 -10.14 -1.21
CA ARG A 141 -17.20 -9.72 -1.08
C ARG A 141 -18.03 -10.77 -0.35
N GLU A 142 -17.75 -12.05 -0.63
CA GLU A 142 -18.33 -13.19 0.07
C GLU A 142 -17.20 -13.94 0.75
N ARG A 143 -17.26 -14.04 2.07
CA ARG A 143 -16.26 -14.77 2.85
C ARG A 143 -16.50 -16.25 2.68
N SER A 144 -15.52 -16.94 2.12
CA SER A 144 -15.48 -18.40 2.05
C SER A 144 -14.26 -18.88 2.84
N TYR A 145 -14.49 -19.66 3.87
CA TYR A 145 -13.41 -20.24 4.64
C TYR A 145 -13.19 -21.68 4.19
N PRO A 146 -11.94 -22.12 3.96
CA PRO A 146 -11.66 -23.52 3.74
C PRO A 146 -12.04 -24.31 5.00
N PRO A 147 -12.31 -25.63 4.89
CA PRO A 147 -12.45 -26.47 6.06
C PRO A 147 -11.22 -26.33 6.96
N PRO A 148 -11.37 -26.38 8.29
CA PRO A 148 -10.22 -26.33 9.17
C PRO A 148 -9.22 -27.43 8.82
N PHE A 149 -7.93 -27.11 8.79
CA PHE A 149 -6.86 -28.04 8.37
C PHE A 149 -6.74 -29.29 9.28
N ASP A 150 -7.31 -29.20 10.47
CA ASP A 150 -7.34 -30.23 11.51
C ASP A 150 -8.69 -30.95 11.62
N ASP A 151 -9.60 -30.75 10.68
CA ASP A 151 -10.97 -31.27 10.71
C ASP A 151 -11.03 -32.81 10.67
N GLY A 152 -10.01 -33.46 10.12
CA GLY A 152 -9.85 -34.90 10.08
C GLY A 152 -9.05 -35.50 11.23
N ARG A 153 -8.65 -34.72 12.25
CA ARG A 153 -7.90 -35.20 13.41
C ARG A 153 -8.82 -35.55 14.58
N ASP A 154 -8.28 -36.29 15.54
CA ASP A 154 -8.99 -36.57 16.78
C ASP A 154 -9.33 -35.28 17.53
N ALA A 155 -10.45 -35.24 18.24
CA ALA A 155 -10.97 -34.03 18.89
C ALA A 155 -9.97 -33.36 19.84
N GLU A 156 -9.08 -34.16 20.44
CA GLU A 156 -8.03 -33.71 21.37
C GLU A 156 -6.85 -33.04 20.65
N GLU A 157 -6.70 -33.30 19.35
CA GLU A 157 -5.67 -32.73 18.47
C GLU A 157 -6.17 -31.52 17.66
N GLN A 158 -7.49 -31.25 17.74
CA GLN A 158 -8.06 -30.10 17.02
C GLN A 158 -7.83 -28.80 17.76
N LEU A 159 -7.53 -27.74 17.04
CA LEU A 159 -7.47 -26.40 17.61
C LEU A 159 -8.84 -25.92 18.07
N PRO A 160 -8.91 -25.12 19.11
CA PRO A 160 -10.17 -24.52 19.56
C PRO A 160 -10.86 -23.74 18.46
N ARG A 161 -12.13 -24.02 18.17
CA ARG A 161 -12.95 -23.30 17.18
C ARG A 161 -13.40 -21.92 17.66
N LYS A 162 -13.29 -21.67 18.97
CA LYS A 162 -13.53 -20.37 19.59
C LYS A 162 -12.42 -20.09 20.58
N MET A 163 -11.80 -18.97 20.44
CA MET A 163 -10.78 -18.49 21.36
C MET A 163 -11.21 -17.12 21.90
N GLU A 164 -11.26 -17.01 23.22
CA GLU A 164 -11.47 -15.74 23.90
C GLU A 164 -10.11 -15.15 24.25
N ILE A 165 -9.88 -13.94 23.80
CA ILE A 165 -8.63 -13.22 24.04
C ILE A 165 -8.96 -11.94 24.80
N ASP A 166 -8.45 -11.86 26.02
CA ASP A 166 -8.46 -10.64 26.81
C ASP A 166 -7.30 -9.74 26.35
N VAL A 167 -7.62 -8.59 25.78
CA VAL A 167 -6.65 -7.57 25.41
C VAL A 167 -6.75 -6.45 26.44
N TYR A 168 -5.67 -6.15 27.15
CA TYR A 168 -5.67 -5.13 28.17
C TYR A 168 -4.38 -4.32 28.16
N GLU A 169 -4.53 -3.04 28.48
CA GLU A 169 -3.45 -2.08 28.54
C GLU A 169 -2.92 -1.93 29.98
N ARG A 170 -1.63 -1.71 30.11
CA ARG A 170 -0.98 -1.33 31.36
C ARG A 170 0.09 -0.31 31.13
N THR A 171 0.10 0.73 31.95
CA THR A 171 1.17 1.71 32.01
C THR A 171 2.28 1.22 32.94
N VAL A 172 3.50 1.16 32.44
CA VAL A 172 4.70 0.81 33.22
C VAL A 172 5.77 1.85 32.96
N ARG A 173 6.17 2.59 33.98
CA ARG A 173 7.20 3.66 33.88
C ARG A 173 6.93 4.65 32.73
N ASP A 174 5.75 5.22 32.71
CA ASP A 174 5.27 6.21 31.75
C ASP A 174 5.20 5.72 30.29
N ARG A 175 5.11 4.40 30.08
CA ARG A 175 4.84 3.79 28.79
C ARG A 175 3.67 2.84 28.87
N ASP A 176 2.82 2.88 27.85
CA ASP A 176 1.70 1.99 27.73
C ASP A 176 2.09 0.72 26.94
N TYR A 177 1.62 -0.40 27.44
CA TYR A 177 1.84 -1.73 26.88
C TYR A 177 0.50 -2.44 26.76
N VAL A 178 0.33 -3.18 25.69
CA VAL A 178 -0.80 -4.08 25.52
C VAL A 178 -0.36 -5.51 25.79
N PHE A 179 -1.17 -6.20 26.55
CA PHE A 179 -1.01 -7.62 26.90
C PHE A 179 -2.21 -8.39 26.41
N GLN A 180 -1.95 -9.61 25.97
CA GLN A 180 -2.97 -10.51 25.47
C GLN A 180 -2.97 -11.77 26.31
N ARG A 181 -4.15 -12.26 26.67
CA ARG A 181 -4.34 -13.50 27.42
C ARG A 181 -5.47 -14.31 26.85
N SER A 182 -5.30 -15.62 26.83
CA SER A 182 -6.38 -16.57 26.58
C SER A 182 -6.45 -17.53 27.74
N ARG A 183 -7.63 -17.65 28.36
CA ARG A 183 -7.87 -18.53 29.54
C ARG A 183 -6.82 -18.31 30.65
N GLY A 184 -6.41 -17.06 30.88
CA GLY A 184 -5.44 -16.71 31.91
C GLY A 184 -3.96 -16.90 31.54
N VAL A 185 -3.68 -17.48 30.39
CA VAL A 185 -2.30 -17.65 29.85
C VAL A 185 -1.96 -16.51 28.91
N SER A 186 -0.75 -15.94 29.06
CA SER A 186 -0.27 -14.88 28.15
C SER A 186 -0.06 -15.47 26.75
N VAL A 187 -0.56 -14.76 25.74
CA VAL A 187 -0.40 -15.07 24.32
C VAL A 187 0.59 -14.07 23.74
N GLY A 188 1.74 -14.55 23.31
CA GLY A 188 2.82 -13.70 22.80
C GLY A 188 3.48 -12.81 23.86
N ASP A 189 4.30 -11.88 23.36
CA ASP A 189 4.98 -10.87 24.17
C ASP A 189 4.10 -9.63 24.37
N ARG A 190 4.52 -8.75 25.27
CA ARG A 190 3.90 -7.43 25.40
C ARG A 190 4.10 -6.61 24.13
N LEU A 191 3.06 -5.93 23.70
CA LEU A 191 3.07 -5.07 22.51
C LEU A 191 3.33 -3.63 22.91
N THR A 192 4.05 -2.92 22.03
CA THR A 192 4.43 -1.51 22.19
C THR A 192 4.11 -0.75 20.92
N ASP A 193 4.01 0.56 21.03
CA ASP A 193 4.02 1.44 19.87
C ASP A 193 5.38 1.41 19.18
N ASN A 194 5.39 1.59 17.86
CA ASN A 194 6.60 1.62 17.05
C ASN A 194 7.30 2.98 17.07
N ALA A 195 6.58 4.05 17.38
CA ALA A 195 7.09 5.41 17.42
C ALA A 195 7.45 5.87 18.84
N ILE A 196 8.26 6.93 18.94
CA ILE A 196 8.57 7.59 20.22
C ILE A 196 7.30 8.23 20.78
N GLU A 197 6.46 8.81 19.92
CA GLU A 197 5.11 9.25 20.27
C GLU A 197 4.15 8.07 20.17
N GLN A 198 3.27 7.94 21.16
CA GLN A 198 2.29 6.86 21.20
C GLN A 198 1.28 7.04 20.07
N ASP A 199 1.14 6.02 19.22
CA ASP A 199 0.29 6.00 18.03
C ASP A 199 -0.76 4.86 18.03
N ASP A 200 -0.93 4.19 19.17
CA ASP A 200 -1.83 3.04 19.36
C ASP A 200 -1.48 1.79 18.52
N TYR A 201 -0.32 1.75 17.86
CA TYR A 201 0.13 0.58 17.11
C TYR A 201 0.20 -0.69 17.98
N ARG A 202 0.36 -0.54 19.30
CA ARG A 202 0.33 -1.63 20.28
C ARG A 202 -0.94 -2.48 20.26
N PHE A 203 -2.02 -2.00 19.61
CA PHE A 203 -3.27 -2.72 19.44
C PHE A 203 -3.40 -3.45 18.09
N HIS A 204 -2.40 -3.34 17.19
CA HIS A 204 -2.53 -3.85 15.82
C HIS A 204 -2.80 -5.35 15.73
N ASP A 205 -2.33 -6.16 16.69
CA ASP A 205 -2.54 -7.61 16.71
C ASP A 205 -4.03 -8.01 16.83
N VAL A 206 -4.88 -7.12 17.34
CA VAL A 206 -6.34 -7.36 17.40
C VAL A 206 -6.91 -7.66 16.01
N PHE A 207 -6.36 -7.02 14.97
CA PHE A 207 -6.78 -7.24 13.59
C PHE A 207 -6.36 -8.61 13.04
N HIS A 208 -5.40 -9.28 13.64
CA HIS A 208 -4.99 -10.62 13.25
C HIS A 208 -5.90 -11.71 13.81
N TYR A 209 -6.73 -11.39 14.80
CA TYR A 209 -7.71 -12.32 15.40
C TYR A 209 -9.11 -12.19 14.77
N ALA A 210 -9.36 -11.16 13.99
CA ALA A 210 -10.63 -10.90 13.33
C ALA A 210 -10.67 -11.54 11.94
#